data_c38962989c82b5a27a53d7df1d26eda9
#
_entry.id   c38962989c82b5a27a53d7df1d26eda9
#
_cell.length_a   1.000
_cell.length_b   1.000
_cell.length_c   1.000
_cell.angle_alpha   90.00
_cell.angle_beta   90.00
_cell.angle_gamma   90.00
#
_symmetry.space_group_name_H-M   'P 1'
#
loop_
_entity.id
_entity.type
_entity.pdbx_description
1 polymer ?
#
loop_
_entity_poly.entity_id
_entity_poly.type
_entity_poly.pdbx_seq_one_letter_code
_entity_poly.pdbx_strand_id
1 'polypeptide(L)'
;NRKYPNIVFSDFLWTMRSIYLPLFRIMKMDVPKADLYHCVATGYAGVLGSMAKHFHGSSLLISEHGIYTREREEELIKADWVKGVYKNIWIEQFKKMSFLAYEKADIVTCLYERAKSLQIELGCPEEKIRVTPNGIRADTFEGIPGKTEDDAQYINAGAVLRVTPIKDVKTMIQAFAFAKKSVPELKLWIMGPTDEDKAY
;
A
#
# COMPACT_ATOMS: atom_id res chain seq x y z
N ASN A 1 -14.95 31.48 -14.82
CA ASN A 1 -14.66 30.19 -15.45
C ASN A 1 -15.97 29.56 -15.95
N ARG A 2 -16.20 29.54 -17.29
CA ARG A 2 -17.47 29.05 -17.88
C ARG A 2 -17.69 27.54 -17.66
N LYS A 3 -16.63 26.76 -17.49
CA LYS A 3 -16.69 25.29 -17.38
C LYS A 3 -16.85 24.81 -15.94
N TYR A 4 -16.40 25.60 -14.97
CA TYR A 4 -16.42 25.24 -13.54
C TYR A 4 -16.79 26.49 -12.71
N PRO A 5 -18.08 26.88 -12.67
CA PRO A 5 -18.52 28.14 -12.04
C PRO A 5 -18.30 28.14 -10.51
N ASN A 6 -18.21 26.99 -9.89
CA ASN A 6 -18.11 26.85 -8.43
C ASN A 6 -16.66 26.72 -7.91
N ILE A 7 -15.65 26.94 -8.76
CA ILE A 7 -14.27 26.92 -8.30
C ILE A 7 -13.93 28.26 -7.65
N VAL A 8 -13.63 28.20 -6.35
CA VAL A 8 -13.11 29.34 -5.58
C VAL A 8 -11.61 29.45 -5.84
N PHE A 9 -11.14 30.68 -6.11
CA PHE A 9 -9.74 30.94 -6.44
C PHE A 9 -8.78 30.51 -5.32
N SER A 10 -9.14 30.73 -4.06
CA SER A 10 -8.35 30.29 -2.92
C SER A 10 -8.13 28.76 -2.92
N ASP A 11 -9.18 27.98 -3.16
CA ASP A 11 -9.09 26.52 -3.17
C ASP A 11 -8.21 26.02 -4.33
N PHE A 12 -8.32 26.67 -5.48
CA PHE A 12 -7.44 26.42 -6.61
C PHE A 12 -5.97 26.71 -6.26
N LEU A 13 -5.68 27.89 -5.70
CA LEU A 13 -4.33 28.30 -5.33
C LEU A 13 -3.71 27.34 -4.31
N TRP A 14 -4.47 26.99 -3.24
CA TRP A 14 -4.00 26.08 -2.22
C TRP A 14 -3.78 24.67 -2.75
N THR A 15 -4.65 24.18 -3.63
CA THR A 15 -4.48 22.87 -4.26
C THR A 15 -3.22 22.83 -5.13
N MET A 16 -3.03 23.83 -5.99
CA MET A 16 -1.83 23.92 -6.83
C MET A 16 -0.56 24.02 -5.99
N ARG A 17 -0.57 24.86 -4.97
CA ARG A 17 0.55 24.98 -4.04
C ARG A 17 0.87 23.63 -3.36
N SER A 18 -0.14 22.93 -2.88
CA SER A 18 0.02 21.64 -2.17
C SER A 18 0.55 20.54 -3.09
N ILE A 19 0.21 20.55 -4.37
CA ILE A 19 0.72 19.63 -5.38
C ILE A 19 2.17 19.96 -5.75
N TYR A 20 2.45 21.21 -6.12
CA TYR A 20 3.71 21.56 -6.73
C TYR A 20 4.84 21.82 -5.75
N LEU A 21 4.58 22.34 -4.55
CA LEU A 21 5.67 22.62 -3.60
C LEU A 21 6.43 21.37 -3.17
N PRO A 22 5.79 20.25 -2.79
CA PRO A 22 6.51 19.02 -2.48
C PRO A 22 7.30 18.50 -3.69
N LEU A 23 6.72 18.56 -4.89
CA LEU A 23 7.37 18.12 -6.11
C LEU A 23 8.64 18.96 -6.40
N PHE A 24 8.54 20.28 -6.32
CA PHE A 24 9.70 21.16 -6.53
C PHE A 24 10.78 20.99 -5.45
N ARG A 25 10.38 20.67 -4.21
CA ARG A 25 11.35 20.35 -3.17
C ARG A 25 12.15 19.09 -3.51
N ILE A 26 11.49 18.04 -3.98
CA ILE A 26 12.14 16.82 -4.44
C ILE A 26 13.05 17.10 -5.62
N MET A 27 12.59 17.89 -6.61
CA MET A 27 13.39 18.26 -7.79
C MET A 27 14.64 19.08 -7.45
N LYS A 28 14.68 19.70 -6.28
CA LYS A 28 15.86 20.44 -5.80
C LYS A 28 16.79 19.60 -4.91
N MET A 29 16.41 18.36 -4.60
CA MET A 29 17.25 17.52 -3.75
C MET A 29 18.50 17.11 -4.50
N ASP A 30 19.63 17.25 -3.84
CA ASP A 30 20.88 16.67 -4.28
C ASP A 30 20.90 15.19 -3.85
N VAL A 31 20.92 14.30 -4.84
CA VAL A 31 20.84 12.86 -4.58
C VAL A 31 22.25 12.29 -4.64
N PRO A 32 22.74 11.63 -3.58
CA PRO A 32 24.06 10.99 -3.59
C PRO A 32 24.18 10.00 -4.74
N LYS A 33 25.32 9.99 -5.42
CA LYS A 33 25.59 9.04 -6.51
C LYS A 33 25.65 7.62 -5.95
N ALA A 34 24.95 6.69 -6.58
CA ALA A 34 24.93 5.28 -6.27
C ALA A 34 24.79 4.45 -7.55
N ASP A 35 25.17 3.19 -7.51
CA ASP A 35 25.04 2.27 -8.65
C ASP A 35 23.59 1.81 -8.84
N LEU A 36 22.84 1.72 -7.75
CA LEU A 36 21.43 1.31 -7.71
C LEU A 36 20.65 2.20 -6.76
N TYR A 37 19.49 2.66 -7.19
CA TYR A 37 18.47 3.26 -6.32
C TYR A 37 17.32 2.28 -6.15
N HIS A 38 16.93 2.06 -4.90
CA HIS A 38 15.80 1.22 -4.56
C HIS A 38 14.69 2.05 -3.92
N CYS A 39 13.56 2.17 -4.59
CA CYS A 39 12.37 2.84 -4.09
C CYS A 39 11.36 1.80 -3.60
N VAL A 40 10.92 1.92 -2.35
CA VAL A 40 9.94 0.99 -1.75
C VAL A 40 8.48 1.37 -2.04
N ALA A 41 8.27 2.39 -2.84
CA ALA A 41 6.98 2.83 -3.35
C ALA A 41 7.19 3.67 -4.62
N THR A 42 6.13 3.84 -5.38
CA THR A 42 6.02 4.86 -6.44
C THR A 42 5.79 6.27 -5.82
N GLY A 43 5.08 7.16 -6.48
CA GLY A 43 4.80 8.50 -5.96
C GLY A 43 6.08 9.34 -5.84
N TYR A 44 6.23 10.06 -4.75
CA TYR A 44 7.37 10.97 -4.55
C TYR A 44 8.72 10.26 -4.49
N ALA A 45 8.78 9.08 -3.88
CA ALA A 45 10.01 8.26 -3.87
C ALA A 45 10.38 7.81 -5.29
N GLY A 46 9.40 7.36 -6.07
CA GLY A 46 9.60 6.99 -7.47
C GLY A 46 10.06 8.16 -8.35
N VAL A 47 9.54 9.38 -8.12
CA VAL A 47 10.02 10.59 -8.80
C VAL A 47 11.49 10.84 -8.48
N LEU A 48 11.87 10.79 -7.20
CA LEU A 48 13.24 10.99 -6.76
C LEU A 48 14.20 9.94 -7.36
N GLY A 49 13.81 8.65 -7.33
CA GLY A 49 14.58 7.57 -7.95
C GLY A 49 14.72 7.72 -9.47
N SER A 50 13.65 8.18 -10.14
CA SER A 50 13.67 8.47 -11.59
C SER A 50 14.64 9.59 -11.93
N MET A 51 14.68 10.64 -11.11
CA MET A 51 15.64 11.74 -11.24
C MET A 51 17.07 11.26 -11.00
N ALA A 52 17.30 10.51 -9.94
CA ALA A 52 18.61 9.96 -9.61
C ALA A 52 19.16 9.09 -10.74
N LYS A 53 18.33 8.19 -11.27
CA LYS A 53 18.67 7.41 -12.48
C LYS A 53 19.04 8.30 -13.65
N HIS A 54 18.24 9.33 -13.92
CA HIS A 54 18.47 10.24 -15.06
C HIS A 54 19.81 10.99 -14.95
N PHE A 55 20.12 11.52 -13.76
CA PHE A 55 21.33 12.34 -13.59
C PHE A 55 22.61 11.52 -13.44
N HIS A 56 22.51 10.31 -12.87
CA HIS A 56 23.69 9.49 -12.57
C HIS A 56 23.86 8.27 -13.49
N GLY A 57 22.87 7.97 -14.34
CA GLY A 57 22.92 6.78 -15.21
C GLY A 57 22.82 5.45 -14.46
N SER A 58 22.31 5.47 -13.23
CA SER A 58 22.24 4.32 -12.33
C SER A 58 21.01 3.45 -12.60
N SER A 59 20.99 2.23 -12.04
CA SER A 59 19.82 1.37 -12.09
C SER A 59 18.73 1.82 -11.10
N LEU A 60 17.46 1.56 -11.41
CA LEU A 60 16.32 1.87 -10.57
C LEU A 60 15.46 0.62 -10.34
N LEU A 61 15.36 0.19 -9.10
CA LEU A 61 14.46 -0.84 -8.62
C LEU A 61 13.28 -0.19 -7.87
N ILE A 62 12.08 -0.62 -8.17
CA ILE A 62 10.89 -0.24 -7.40
C ILE A 62 10.28 -1.50 -6.79
N SER A 63 10.03 -1.48 -5.49
CA SER A 63 9.33 -2.57 -4.78
C SER A 63 8.05 -2.03 -4.16
N GLU A 64 6.90 -2.57 -4.59
CA GLU A 64 5.61 -2.21 -4.02
C GLU A 64 5.03 -3.39 -3.22
N HIS A 65 4.81 -3.17 -1.93
CA HIS A 65 4.08 -4.11 -1.07
C HIS A 65 2.56 -3.89 -1.14
N GLY A 66 2.14 -2.66 -1.30
CA GLY A 66 0.79 -2.23 -1.69
C GLY A 66 0.87 -1.38 -2.95
N ILE A 67 -0.24 -1.20 -3.64
CA ILE A 67 -0.27 -0.35 -4.84
C ILE A 67 -0.53 1.10 -4.41
N TYR A 68 0.55 1.86 -4.28
CA TYR A 68 0.56 3.24 -3.76
C TYR A 68 -0.53 4.12 -4.39
N THR A 69 -0.69 4.07 -5.70
CA THR A 69 -1.70 4.86 -6.43
C THR A 69 -3.12 4.54 -5.96
N ARG A 70 -3.42 3.25 -5.74
CA ARG A 70 -4.75 2.82 -5.29
C ARG A 70 -5.02 3.24 -3.85
N GLU A 71 -4.03 3.12 -2.99
CA GLU A 71 -4.13 3.57 -1.59
C GLU A 71 -4.41 5.08 -1.51
N ARG A 72 -3.68 5.88 -2.31
CA ARG A 72 -3.91 7.33 -2.39
C ARG A 72 -5.27 7.68 -2.98
N GLU A 73 -5.73 6.96 -3.99
CA GLU A 73 -7.07 7.14 -4.57
C GLU A 73 -8.17 6.90 -3.52
N GLU A 74 -8.08 5.80 -2.78
CA GLU A 74 -9.06 5.49 -1.73
C GLU A 74 -9.05 6.51 -0.60
N GLU A 75 -7.89 6.96 -0.15
CA GLU A 75 -7.77 7.99 0.87
C GLU A 75 -8.38 9.32 0.39
N LEU A 76 -8.10 9.72 -0.85
CA LEU A 76 -8.65 10.96 -1.42
C LEU A 76 -10.16 10.90 -1.60
N ILE A 77 -10.71 9.75 -1.98
CA ILE A 77 -12.16 9.54 -2.08
C ILE A 77 -12.82 9.77 -0.71
N LYS A 78 -12.23 9.24 0.37
CA LYS A 78 -12.73 9.34 1.74
C LYS A 78 -12.43 10.70 2.39
N ALA A 79 -11.46 11.47 1.88
CA ALA A 79 -11.00 12.72 2.49
C ALA A 79 -12.06 13.83 2.43
N ASP A 80 -12.26 14.52 3.55
CA ASP A 80 -13.17 15.68 3.64
C ASP A 80 -12.49 17.01 3.32
N TRP A 81 -11.16 17.08 3.41
CA TRP A 81 -10.35 18.28 3.18
C TRP A 81 -10.17 18.62 1.69
N VAL A 82 -10.41 17.65 0.79
CA VAL A 82 -10.37 17.84 -0.67
C VAL A 82 -11.76 17.62 -1.23
N LYS A 83 -12.28 18.57 -2.00
CA LYS A 83 -13.66 18.55 -2.54
C LYS A 83 -13.70 18.61 -4.06
N GLY A 84 -14.76 18.02 -4.64
CA GLY A 84 -15.10 18.15 -6.05
C GLY A 84 -13.97 17.79 -7.01
N VAL A 85 -13.75 18.63 -8.00
CA VAL A 85 -12.78 18.45 -9.08
C VAL A 85 -11.32 18.28 -8.56
N TYR A 86 -11.02 18.81 -7.40
CA TYR A 86 -9.67 18.71 -6.83
C TYR A 86 -9.29 17.29 -6.42
N LYS A 87 -10.25 16.43 -6.03
CA LYS A 87 -9.98 15.00 -5.81
C LYS A 87 -9.40 14.35 -7.05
N ASN A 88 -10.02 14.59 -8.20
CA ASN A 88 -9.55 14.05 -9.47
C ASN A 88 -8.16 14.57 -9.85
N ILE A 89 -7.88 15.86 -9.59
CA ILE A 89 -6.55 16.44 -9.86
C ILE A 89 -5.46 15.73 -9.03
N TRP A 90 -5.73 15.49 -7.75
CA TRP A 90 -4.80 14.77 -6.89
C TRP A 90 -4.62 13.31 -7.31
N ILE A 91 -5.71 12.61 -7.64
CA ILE A 91 -5.67 11.22 -8.11
C ILE A 91 -4.81 11.12 -9.38
N GLU A 92 -5.07 11.99 -10.36
CA GLU A 92 -4.30 12.03 -11.59
C GLU A 92 -2.82 12.39 -11.36
N GLN A 93 -2.52 13.26 -10.38
CA GLN A 93 -1.15 13.56 -10.01
C GLN A 93 -0.41 12.30 -9.51
N PHE A 94 -1.03 11.53 -8.62
CA PHE A 94 -0.42 10.29 -8.12
C PHE A 94 -0.29 9.22 -9.21
N LYS A 95 -1.28 9.09 -10.10
CA LYS A 95 -1.18 8.19 -11.27
C LYS A 95 0.00 8.56 -12.18
N LYS A 96 0.18 9.84 -12.47
CA LYS A 96 1.29 10.32 -13.31
C LYS A 96 2.66 10.12 -12.67
N MET A 97 2.77 10.30 -11.35
CA MET A 97 4.03 10.03 -10.65
C MET A 97 4.35 8.53 -10.67
N SER A 98 3.37 7.66 -10.48
CA SER A 98 3.56 6.21 -10.55
C SER A 98 3.90 5.76 -11.97
N PHE A 99 3.22 6.29 -12.97
CA PHE A 99 3.52 6.01 -14.37
C PHE A 99 4.96 6.39 -14.73
N LEU A 100 5.42 7.59 -14.33
CA LEU A 100 6.81 8.03 -14.52
C LEU A 100 7.79 7.05 -13.86
N ALA A 101 7.51 6.64 -12.62
CA ALA A 101 8.35 5.73 -11.89
C ALA A 101 8.45 4.36 -12.58
N TYR A 102 7.35 3.79 -13.05
CA TYR A 102 7.31 2.54 -13.81
C TYR A 102 8.05 2.66 -15.16
N GLU A 103 7.85 3.78 -15.88
CA GLU A 103 8.55 4.02 -17.14
C GLU A 103 10.07 4.01 -16.94
N LYS A 104 10.57 4.67 -15.88
CA LYS A 104 12.00 4.81 -15.59
C LYS A 104 12.62 3.62 -14.88
N ALA A 105 11.84 2.80 -14.17
CA ALA A 105 12.37 1.62 -13.49
C ALA A 105 12.99 0.62 -14.48
N ASP A 106 14.04 -0.08 -14.05
CA ASP A 106 14.58 -1.25 -14.73
C ASP A 106 13.82 -2.50 -14.34
N ILE A 107 13.51 -2.61 -13.03
CA ILE A 107 12.72 -3.70 -12.46
C ILE A 107 11.70 -3.12 -11.49
N VAL A 108 10.51 -3.70 -11.50
CA VAL A 108 9.43 -3.43 -10.54
C VAL A 108 9.05 -4.75 -9.88
N THR A 109 8.98 -4.76 -8.55
CA THR A 109 8.56 -5.96 -7.82
C THR A 109 7.23 -5.76 -7.11
N CYS A 110 6.46 -6.82 -6.98
CA CYS A 110 5.23 -6.88 -6.20
C CYS A 110 5.11 -8.24 -5.50
N LEU A 111 4.17 -8.36 -4.55
CA LEU A 111 4.07 -9.54 -3.69
C LEU A 111 3.26 -10.70 -4.29
N TYR A 112 2.33 -10.42 -5.22
CA TYR A 112 1.39 -11.41 -5.74
C TYR A 112 0.82 -11.01 -7.11
N GLU A 113 0.28 -11.97 -7.85
CA GLU A 113 -0.17 -11.81 -9.24
C GLU A 113 -1.24 -10.72 -9.42
N ARG A 114 -2.17 -10.56 -8.46
CA ARG A 114 -3.17 -9.49 -8.54
C ARG A 114 -2.52 -8.10 -8.48
N ALA A 115 -1.46 -7.93 -7.69
CA ALA A 115 -0.70 -6.68 -7.66
C ALA A 115 0.01 -6.42 -9.00
N LYS A 116 0.60 -7.46 -9.62
CA LYS A 116 1.16 -7.38 -10.98
C LYS A 116 0.11 -6.88 -11.98
N SER A 117 -1.09 -7.45 -11.97
CA SER A 117 -2.18 -7.02 -12.87
C SER A 117 -2.51 -5.53 -12.67
N LEU A 118 -2.59 -5.06 -11.43
CA LEU A 118 -2.85 -3.66 -11.12
C LEU A 118 -1.71 -2.73 -11.57
N GLN A 119 -0.45 -3.16 -11.45
CA GLN A 119 0.70 -2.40 -11.95
C GLN A 119 0.63 -2.24 -13.48
N ILE A 120 0.24 -3.31 -14.21
CA ILE A 120 0.02 -3.26 -15.67
C ILE A 120 -1.11 -2.29 -16.01
N GLU A 121 -2.24 -2.35 -15.32
CA GLU A 121 -3.37 -1.42 -15.48
C GLU A 121 -2.94 0.05 -15.26
N LEU A 122 -1.97 0.29 -14.38
CA LEU A 122 -1.40 1.62 -14.10
C LEU A 122 -0.27 2.02 -15.06
N GLY A 123 0.01 1.20 -16.07
CA GLY A 123 0.96 1.51 -17.13
C GLY A 123 2.38 1.01 -16.91
N CYS A 124 2.60 0.07 -15.98
CA CYS A 124 3.89 -0.59 -15.84
C CYS A 124 4.08 -1.61 -16.98
N PRO A 125 5.19 -1.57 -17.74
CA PRO A 125 5.50 -2.60 -18.73
C PRO A 125 5.65 -3.98 -18.07
N GLU A 126 4.94 -4.99 -18.59
CA GLU A 126 4.88 -6.32 -17.97
C GLU A 126 6.26 -6.97 -17.84
N GLU A 127 7.11 -6.80 -18.82
CA GLU A 127 8.47 -7.37 -18.84
C GLU A 127 9.38 -6.88 -17.71
N LYS A 128 9.06 -5.73 -17.10
CA LYS A 128 9.79 -5.20 -15.96
C LYS A 128 9.31 -5.78 -14.62
N ILE A 129 8.10 -6.37 -14.57
CA ILE A 129 7.50 -6.80 -13.31
C ILE A 129 8.01 -8.18 -12.90
N ARG A 130 8.33 -8.31 -11.61
CA ARG A 130 8.67 -9.59 -10.97
C ARG A 130 7.81 -9.78 -9.73
N VAL A 131 7.12 -10.89 -9.64
CA VAL A 131 6.38 -11.27 -8.43
C VAL A 131 7.36 -11.89 -7.45
N THR A 132 7.54 -11.25 -6.30
CA THR A 132 8.45 -11.65 -5.23
C THR A 132 7.68 -11.72 -3.91
N PRO A 133 7.03 -12.86 -3.59
CA PRO A 133 6.27 -12.99 -2.36
C PRO A 133 7.14 -12.81 -1.12
N ASN A 134 6.52 -12.34 -0.03
CA ASN A 134 7.20 -12.29 1.25
C ASN A 134 7.58 -13.71 1.71
N GLY A 135 8.76 -13.83 2.29
CA GLY A 135 9.25 -15.05 2.90
C GLY A 135 9.25 -14.98 4.43
N ILE A 136 9.27 -16.13 5.05
CA ILE A 136 9.50 -16.30 6.50
C ILE A 136 10.64 -17.27 6.72
N ARG A 137 11.32 -17.12 7.85
CA ARG A 137 12.32 -18.08 8.27
C ARG A 137 11.65 -19.29 8.91
N ALA A 138 11.55 -20.38 8.17
CA ALA A 138 10.91 -21.61 8.64
C ALA A 138 11.63 -22.24 9.84
N ASP A 139 12.97 -22.12 9.88
CA ASP A 139 13.81 -22.58 10.98
C ASP A 139 13.45 -21.98 12.34
N THR A 140 12.89 -20.78 12.38
CA THR A 140 12.39 -20.14 13.61
C THR A 140 11.25 -20.92 14.27
N PHE A 141 10.55 -21.76 13.52
CA PHE A 141 9.41 -22.53 13.98
C PHE A 141 9.75 -24.02 14.24
N GLU A 142 10.99 -24.40 14.01
CA GLU A 142 11.47 -25.75 14.32
C GLU A 142 11.46 -25.96 15.83
N GLY A 143 10.97 -27.14 16.28
CA GLY A 143 10.90 -27.48 17.69
C GLY A 143 9.71 -26.89 18.46
N ILE A 144 8.79 -26.17 17.80
CA ILE A 144 7.53 -25.79 18.45
C ILE A 144 6.74 -27.07 18.77
N PRO A 145 6.35 -27.29 20.05
CA PRO A 145 5.59 -28.48 20.42
C PRO A 145 4.24 -28.50 19.70
N GLY A 146 3.79 -29.69 19.33
CA GLY A 146 2.45 -29.90 18.77
C GLY A 146 1.36 -29.64 19.81
N LYS A 147 0.11 -29.89 19.42
CA LYS A 147 -1.03 -29.79 20.33
C LYS A 147 -0.86 -30.73 21.53
N THR A 148 -1.26 -30.25 22.70
CA THR A 148 -1.43 -31.10 23.89
C THR A 148 -2.63 -32.04 23.71
N GLU A 149 -2.72 -33.09 24.53
CA GLU A 149 -3.90 -33.98 24.52
C GLU A 149 -5.21 -33.22 24.81
N ASP A 150 -5.16 -32.25 25.72
CA ASP A 150 -6.30 -31.39 26.02
C ASP A 150 -6.72 -30.50 24.85
N ASP A 151 -5.77 -30.07 24.04
CA ASP A 151 -6.05 -29.27 22.85
C ASP A 151 -6.48 -30.10 21.64
N ALA A 152 -6.15 -31.40 21.63
CA ALA A 152 -6.45 -32.30 20.51
C ALA A 152 -7.98 -32.46 20.27
N GLN A 153 -8.79 -32.32 21.32
CA GLN A 153 -10.23 -32.38 21.24
C GLN A 153 -10.88 -31.16 20.59
N TYR A 154 -10.11 -30.05 20.37
CA TYR A 154 -10.60 -28.81 19.78
C TYR A 154 -10.00 -28.57 18.41
N ILE A 155 -10.81 -27.93 17.54
CA ILE A 155 -10.36 -27.34 16.29
C ILE A 155 -9.96 -25.90 16.58
N ASN A 156 -8.65 -25.67 16.75
CA ASN A 156 -8.13 -24.35 17.06
C ASN A 156 -7.87 -23.55 15.79
N ALA A 157 -8.56 -22.43 15.63
CA ALA A 157 -8.26 -21.41 14.62
C ALA A 157 -7.50 -20.25 15.28
N GLY A 158 -6.35 -19.90 14.72
CA GLY A 158 -5.52 -18.79 15.19
C GLY A 158 -5.55 -17.62 14.22
N ALA A 159 -5.66 -16.40 14.73
CA ALA A 159 -5.50 -15.18 13.98
C ALA A 159 -4.46 -14.29 14.67
N VAL A 160 -3.41 -13.92 13.95
CA VAL A 160 -2.39 -12.98 14.43
C VAL A 160 -2.56 -11.67 13.63
N LEU A 161 -3.04 -10.63 14.28
CA LEU A 161 -3.39 -9.38 13.61
C LEU A 161 -3.49 -8.21 14.60
N ARG A 162 -3.42 -6.98 14.10
CA ARG A 162 -3.77 -5.78 14.87
C ARG A 162 -5.30 -5.69 14.96
N VAL A 163 -5.84 -5.42 16.15
CA VAL A 163 -7.29 -5.25 16.35
C VAL A 163 -7.66 -3.83 15.93
N THR A 164 -8.02 -3.67 14.66
CA THR A 164 -8.35 -2.38 14.02
C THR A 164 -9.50 -2.56 13.03
N PRO A 165 -10.28 -1.51 12.71
CA PRO A 165 -11.41 -1.57 11.78
C PRO A 165 -11.06 -2.20 10.41
N ILE A 166 -9.87 -1.90 9.87
CA ILE A 166 -9.43 -2.43 8.58
C ILE A 166 -9.25 -3.96 8.57
N LYS A 167 -9.08 -4.57 9.73
CA LYS A 167 -8.97 -6.04 9.89
C LYS A 167 -10.31 -6.72 10.13
N ASP A 168 -11.35 -5.94 10.35
CA ASP A 168 -12.74 -6.38 10.51
C ASP A 168 -12.90 -7.57 11.47
N VAL A 169 -12.30 -7.41 12.64
CA VAL A 169 -12.28 -8.45 13.69
C VAL A 169 -13.69 -8.79 14.16
N LYS A 170 -14.60 -7.81 14.16
CA LYS A 170 -16.01 -8.01 14.55
C LYS A 170 -16.71 -9.01 13.64
N THR A 171 -16.57 -8.86 12.31
CA THR A 171 -17.13 -9.84 11.35
C THR A 171 -16.48 -11.21 11.51
N MET A 172 -15.18 -11.28 11.76
CA MET A 172 -14.49 -12.54 12.03
C MET A 172 -15.07 -13.26 13.25
N ILE A 173 -15.28 -12.55 14.38
CA ILE A 173 -15.88 -13.12 15.58
C ILE A 173 -17.32 -13.60 15.32
N GLN A 174 -18.12 -12.82 14.61
CA GLN A 174 -19.49 -13.18 14.27
C GLN A 174 -19.55 -14.42 13.36
N ALA A 175 -18.72 -14.47 12.33
CA ALA A 175 -18.62 -15.62 11.44
C ALA A 175 -18.20 -16.89 12.20
N PHE A 176 -17.24 -16.74 13.09
CA PHE A 176 -16.78 -17.84 13.95
C PHE A 176 -17.87 -18.32 14.91
N ALA A 177 -18.59 -17.40 15.55
CA ALA A 177 -19.72 -17.72 16.43
C ALA A 177 -20.85 -18.44 15.66
N PHE A 178 -21.08 -18.08 14.41
CA PHE A 178 -22.03 -18.78 13.55
C PHE A 178 -21.55 -20.20 13.24
N ALA A 179 -20.31 -20.37 12.80
CA ALA A 179 -19.73 -21.68 12.49
C ALA A 179 -19.72 -22.63 13.71
N LYS A 180 -19.47 -22.09 14.91
CA LYS A 180 -19.46 -22.85 16.16
C LYS A 180 -20.81 -23.52 16.52
N LYS A 181 -21.92 -23.02 15.96
CA LYS A 181 -23.25 -23.66 16.13
C LYS A 181 -23.31 -25.04 15.47
N SER A 182 -22.58 -25.23 14.40
CA SER A 182 -22.51 -26.50 13.65
C SER A 182 -21.30 -27.36 14.04
N VAL A 183 -20.26 -26.74 14.59
CA VAL A 183 -19.01 -27.39 15.01
C VAL A 183 -18.64 -26.88 16.41
N PRO A 184 -19.21 -27.47 17.49
CA PRO A 184 -19.01 -26.98 18.87
C PRO A 184 -17.54 -27.00 19.34
N GLU A 185 -16.71 -27.85 18.76
CA GLU A 185 -15.29 -28.05 19.10
C GLU A 185 -14.39 -26.88 18.62
N LEU A 186 -14.95 -25.93 17.84
CA LEU A 186 -14.20 -24.77 17.37
C LEU A 186 -13.76 -23.85 18.53
N LYS A 187 -12.48 -23.46 18.52
CA LYS A 187 -11.93 -22.39 19.36
C LYS A 187 -11.25 -21.35 18.50
N LEU A 188 -11.46 -20.07 18.78
CA LEU A 188 -10.82 -18.96 18.12
C LEU A 188 -9.84 -18.27 19.08
N TRP A 189 -8.60 -18.17 18.64
CA TRP A 189 -7.54 -17.43 19.32
C TRP A 189 -7.19 -16.19 18.49
N ILE A 190 -7.35 -15.02 19.08
CA ILE A 190 -6.98 -13.76 18.45
C ILE A 190 -5.79 -13.18 19.22
N MET A 191 -4.66 -13.01 18.54
CA MET A 191 -3.43 -12.52 19.13
C MET A 191 -2.97 -11.26 18.40
N GLY A 192 -2.66 -10.23 19.17
CA GLY A 192 -2.13 -8.98 18.63
C GLY A 192 -2.52 -7.74 19.44
N PRO A 193 -1.94 -6.59 19.11
CA PRO A 193 -2.17 -5.34 19.84
C PRO A 193 -3.60 -4.81 19.66
N THR A 194 -4.11 -4.15 20.71
CA THR A 194 -5.46 -3.55 20.77
C THR A 194 -5.42 -2.05 21.06
N ASP A 195 -4.24 -1.45 21.06
CA ASP A 195 -3.99 -0.08 21.51
C ASP A 195 -4.07 0.97 20.39
N GLU A 196 -4.07 0.56 19.13
CA GLU A 196 -4.15 1.46 17.96
C GLU A 196 -5.54 2.12 17.82
N ASP A 197 -6.61 1.39 18.12
CA ASP A 197 -7.98 1.91 18.10
C ASP A 197 -8.76 1.37 19.32
N LYS A 198 -8.68 2.11 20.41
CA LYS A 198 -9.34 1.73 21.68
C LYS A 198 -10.86 1.75 21.62
N ALA A 199 -11.45 2.41 20.62
CA ALA A 199 -12.90 2.50 20.45
C ALA A 199 -13.48 1.33 19.63
N TYR A 200 -12.64 0.64 18.89
CA TYR A 200 -13.02 -0.51 18.06
C TYR A 200 -13.18 -1.79 18.88
#